data_c4c7cff1d3d364a6709b70a80a6eca0f
#
_entry.id   c4c7cff1d3d364a6709b70a80a6eca0f
#
_cell.length_a   1.000
_cell.length_b   1.000
_cell.length_c   1.000
_cell.angle_alpha   90.00
_cell.angle_beta   90.00
_cell.angle_gamma   90.00
#
_symmetry.space_group_name_H-M   'P 1'
#
loop_
_entity.id
_entity.type
_entity.pdbx_description
1 polymer ?
#
loop_
_entity_poly.entity_id
_entity_poly.type
_entity_poly.pdbx_seq_one_letter_code
_entity_poly.pdbx_strand_id
1 'polypeptide(L)'
;MAKQSDTPDPSSTARGDAESTRNSASPVAPALNLANHFLIAMPTMLDPIFGGAVVYMCEHNEDGALGVIINKPTDMMMPTLFERIDLSLDINAGQMADKPVMFGGPVQVERGFVLHAPFGDFSSMMKVSDDIILTTSKDVLETVASRGAPPHLLVTLGCAGWGAGQLEEEITRNGWLTVPADPAVIFDMPVEERFAAALKLLGIDPMMLTGEAGHA
;
A
#
# COMPACT_ATOMS: atom_id res chain seq x y z
N MET A 1 -17.11 67.27 -59.46
CA MET A 1 -18.13 66.56 -60.20
C MET A 1 -18.46 65.32 -59.43
N ALA A 2 -19.49 65.27 -58.59
CA ALA A 2 -20.82 64.83 -58.98
C ALA A 2 -20.84 63.34 -59.34
N LYS A 3 -21.53 62.42 -58.69
CA LYS A 3 -22.85 62.30 -58.09
C LYS A 3 -22.98 60.94 -57.41
N GLN A 4 -23.60 60.92 -56.22
CA GLN A 4 -24.91 60.34 -55.91
C GLN A 4 -25.01 58.80 -56.06
N SER A 5 -25.19 58.15 -54.89
CA SER A 5 -26.42 57.64 -54.29
C SER A 5 -26.89 56.31 -54.87
N ASP A 6 -27.00 55.33 -54.07
CA ASP A 6 -28.33 54.80 -53.65
C ASP A 6 -28.23 53.68 -52.62
N THR A 7 -28.93 53.80 -51.55
CA THR A 7 -29.36 52.71 -50.68
C THR A 7 -30.65 52.11 -51.27
N PRO A 8 -30.94 50.78 -51.05
CA PRO A 8 -31.88 50.45 -49.99
C PRO A 8 -31.60 49.16 -49.22
N ASP A 9 -31.92 49.21 -47.96
CA ASP A 9 -32.38 48.11 -47.07
C ASP A 9 -33.75 47.55 -47.61
N PRO A 10 -34.29 46.37 -47.18
CA PRO A 10 -34.13 45.64 -45.91
C PRO A 10 -34.26 44.12 -45.98
N SER A 11 -33.94 43.50 -44.79
CA SER A 11 -34.58 42.32 -44.22
C SER A 11 -34.45 40.96 -44.95
N SER A 12 -33.69 40.05 -44.34
CA SER A 12 -34.11 38.64 -44.22
C SER A 12 -33.48 37.98 -42.99
N THR A 13 -34.36 37.67 -42.08
CA THR A 13 -34.21 36.85 -40.87
C THR A 13 -33.71 35.45 -41.23
N ALA A 14 -32.61 35.04 -40.64
CA ALA A 14 -32.35 33.61 -40.47
C ALA A 14 -31.78 33.38 -39.09
N ARG A 15 -32.58 32.78 -38.24
CA ARG A 15 -32.23 32.21 -36.97
C ARG A 15 -31.28 31.03 -37.25
N GLY A 16 -30.04 31.11 -36.78
CA GLY A 16 -29.14 30.00 -36.68
C GLY A 16 -29.10 29.56 -35.22
N ASP A 17 -29.68 28.42 -34.94
CA ASP A 17 -29.70 27.78 -33.65
C ASP A 17 -28.25 27.46 -33.23
N ALA A 18 -27.75 28.15 -32.22
CA ALA A 18 -26.53 27.79 -31.51
C ALA A 18 -26.85 26.57 -30.64
N GLU A 19 -26.58 25.40 -31.17
CA GLU A 19 -26.63 24.14 -30.46
C GLU A 19 -25.49 24.14 -29.42
N SER A 20 -25.87 24.48 -28.19
CA SER A 20 -25.03 24.41 -27.01
C SER A 20 -24.72 22.94 -26.75
N THR A 21 -23.59 22.46 -27.22
CA THR A 21 -23.02 21.18 -26.84
C THR A 21 -22.69 21.24 -25.37
N ARG A 22 -23.62 20.84 -24.54
CA ARG A 22 -23.38 20.54 -23.12
C ARG A 22 -22.47 19.31 -23.07
N ASN A 23 -21.19 19.55 -22.92
CA ASN A 23 -20.21 18.53 -22.58
C ASN A 23 -20.56 18.05 -21.16
N SER A 24 -21.40 17.04 -21.07
CA SER A 24 -21.66 16.31 -19.83
C SER A 24 -20.44 15.45 -19.56
N ALA A 25 -19.44 16.04 -18.90
CA ALA A 25 -18.41 15.23 -18.24
C ALA A 25 -19.14 14.38 -17.19
N SER A 26 -19.28 13.09 -17.46
CA SER A 26 -19.70 12.12 -16.47
C SER A 26 -18.76 12.27 -15.27
N PRO A 27 -19.27 12.26 -14.03
CA PRO A 27 -18.41 12.26 -12.86
C PRO A 27 -17.50 11.03 -12.94
N VAL A 28 -16.20 11.26 -13.12
CA VAL A 28 -15.19 10.19 -12.99
C VAL A 28 -15.35 9.67 -11.57
N ALA A 29 -15.72 8.41 -11.44
CA ALA A 29 -15.77 7.76 -10.14
C ALA A 29 -14.39 7.97 -9.47
N PRO A 30 -14.34 8.27 -8.16
CA PRO A 30 -13.06 8.43 -7.48
C PRO A 30 -12.24 7.18 -7.71
N ALA A 31 -11.01 7.35 -8.19
CA ALA A 31 -10.08 6.25 -8.39
C ALA A 31 -9.92 5.49 -7.06
N LEU A 32 -9.98 4.17 -7.12
CA LEU A 32 -9.77 3.32 -5.96
C LEU A 32 -8.37 3.61 -5.39
N ASN A 33 -8.30 4.05 -4.13
CA ASN A 33 -7.04 4.25 -3.45
C ASN A 33 -6.97 3.30 -2.25
N LEU A 34 -6.06 2.35 -2.30
CA LEU A 34 -5.84 1.32 -1.29
C LEU A 34 -4.62 1.60 -0.40
N ALA A 35 -4.00 2.78 -0.48
CA ALA A 35 -2.98 3.15 0.50
C ALA A 35 -3.57 3.05 1.92
N ASN A 36 -2.75 2.60 2.87
CA ASN A 36 -3.18 2.30 4.24
C ASN A 36 -4.31 1.24 4.36
N HIS A 37 -4.30 0.26 3.46
CA HIS A 37 -5.17 -0.92 3.53
C HIS A 37 -4.33 -2.20 3.61
N PHE A 38 -4.93 -3.27 4.10
CA PHE A 38 -4.40 -4.61 3.90
C PHE A 38 -4.98 -5.23 2.62
N LEU A 39 -4.11 -5.91 1.87
CA LEU A 39 -4.51 -6.92 0.92
C LEU A 39 -4.31 -8.28 1.60
N ILE A 40 -5.37 -9.04 1.69
CA ILE A 40 -5.35 -10.38 2.30
C ILE A 40 -5.51 -11.38 1.17
N ALA A 41 -4.52 -12.25 0.98
CA ALA A 41 -4.57 -13.26 -0.07
C ALA A 41 -5.76 -14.20 0.14
N MET A 42 -6.55 -14.40 -0.91
CA MET A 42 -7.65 -15.39 -0.87
C MET A 42 -7.07 -16.79 -0.67
N PRO A 43 -7.76 -17.69 0.07
CA PRO A 43 -7.30 -19.08 0.27
C PRO A 43 -7.10 -19.87 -1.02
N THR A 44 -7.76 -19.45 -2.10
CA THR A 44 -7.61 -20.01 -3.44
C THR A 44 -6.34 -19.58 -4.15
N MET A 45 -5.62 -18.59 -3.60
CA MET A 45 -4.35 -18.12 -4.14
C MET A 45 -3.25 -19.14 -3.85
N LEU A 46 -2.88 -19.90 -4.88
CA LEU A 46 -1.83 -20.94 -4.79
C LEU A 46 -0.42 -20.41 -5.10
N ASP A 47 -0.29 -19.10 -5.25
CA ASP A 47 1.00 -18.47 -5.49
C ASP A 47 1.95 -18.73 -4.31
N PRO A 48 3.18 -19.23 -4.53
CA PRO A 48 4.10 -19.59 -3.44
C PRO A 48 4.58 -18.40 -2.63
N ILE A 49 4.55 -17.19 -3.21
CA ILE A 49 4.96 -15.95 -2.55
C ILE A 49 3.79 -15.32 -1.80
N PHE A 50 2.64 -15.21 -2.45
CA PHE A 50 1.50 -14.48 -1.90
C PHE A 50 0.45 -15.36 -1.22
N GLY A 51 0.47 -16.67 -1.41
CA GLY A 51 -0.45 -17.57 -0.67
C GLY A 51 -0.36 -17.34 0.83
N GLY A 52 -1.49 -17.03 1.49
CA GLY A 52 -1.57 -16.70 2.92
C GLY A 52 -0.90 -15.39 3.32
N ALA A 53 -0.54 -14.51 2.40
CA ALA A 53 0.08 -13.23 2.71
C ALA A 53 -0.96 -12.19 3.16
N VAL A 54 -0.52 -11.32 4.05
CA VAL A 54 -1.12 -10.01 4.35
C VAL A 54 -0.13 -8.96 3.88
N VAL A 55 -0.54 -8.15 2.91
CA VAL A 55 0.27 -7.04 2.39
C VAL A 55 -0.27 -5.74 2.92
N TYR A 56 0.58 -4.93 3.54
CA TYR A 56 0.25 -3.55 3.88
C TYR A 56 0.56 -2.65 2.69
N MET A 57 -0.46 -1.96 2.19
CA MET A 57 -0.36 -1.08 1.03
C MET A 57 0.18 0.28 1.43
N CYS A 58 1.37 0.59 0.93
CA CYS A 58 2.07 1.84 1.22
C CYS A 58 1.72 2.94 0.21
N GLU A 59 1.51 2.57 -1.04
CA GLU A 59 1.14 3.49 -2.13
C GLU A 59 0.20 2.80 -3.11
N HIS A 60 -0.78 3.56 -3.62
CA HIS A 60 -1.66 3.14 -4.69
C HIS A 60 -2.15 4.36 -5.46
N ASN A 61 -1.85 4.41 -6.75
CA ASN A 61 -2.20 5.49 -7.67
C ASN A 61 -2.36 4.95 -9.11
N GLU A 62 -2.55 5.84 -10.07
CA GLU A 62 -2.73 5.48 -11.49
C GLU A 62 -1.50 4.84 -12.14
N ASP A 63 -0.31 5.03 -11.59
CA ASP A 63 0.94 4.45 -12.07
C ASP A 63 1.17 3.03 -11.53
N GLY A 64 0.43 2.63 -10.50
CA GLY A 64 0.52 1.31 -9.89
C GLY A 64 0.41 1.31 -8.37
N ALA A 65 0.97 0.27 -7.74
CA ALA A 65 0.90 0.12 -6.31
C ALA A 65 2.18 -0.48 -5.71
N LEU A 66 2.45 -0.13 -4.45
CA LEU A 66 3.53 -0.66 -3.64
C LEU A 66 3.02 -1.06 -2.27
N GLY A 67 3.40 -2.25 -1.82
CA GLY A 67 3.11 -2.74 -0.49
C GLY A 67 4.21 -3.62 0.07
N VAL A 68 4.10 -3.98 1.32
CA VAL A 68 5.03 -4.92 1.99
C VAL A 68 4.26 -6.03 2.70
N ILE A 69 4.71 -7.27 2.52
CA ILE A 69 4.16 -8.42 3.25
C ILE A 69 4.58 -8.29 4.71
N ILE A 70 3.61 -8.41 5.62
CA ILE A 70 3.84 -8.19 7.06
C ILE A 70 3.81 -9.48 7.90
N ASN A 71 3.47 -10.62 7.31
CA ASN A 71 3.26 -11.88 8.04
C ASN A 71 4.12 -13.05 7.54
N LYS A 72 5.21 -12.78 6.81
CA LYS A 72 6.16 -13.81 6.38
C LYS A 72 7.55 -13.50 6.96
N PRO A 73 7.92 -14.11 8.09
CA PRO A 73 9.25 -13.92 8.68
C PRO A 73 10.30 -14.63 7.82
N THR A 74 11.50 -14.05 7.77
CA THR A 74 12.70 -14.73 7.25
C THR A 74 13.46 -15.41 8.41
N ASP A 75 14.46 -16.20 8.06
CA ASP A 75 15.40 -16.78 9.07
C ASP A 75 16.36 -15.73 9.65
N MET A 76 16.33 -14.50 9.12
CA MET A 76 17.20 -13.41 9.57
C MET A 76 16.57 -12.67 10.75
N MET A 77 17.29 -12.61 11.85
CA MET A 77 16.91 -11.79 13.00
C MET A 77 17.51 -10.39 12.91
N MET A 78 16.91 -9.42 13.59
CA MET A 78 17.37 -8.03 13.58
C MET A 78 18.86 -7.86 13.91
N PRO A 79 19.48 -8.55 14.91
CA PRO A 79 20.91 -8.43 15.15
C PRO A 79 21.76 -8.80 13.93
N THR A 80 21.41 -9.88 13.24
CA THR A 80 22.11 -10.31 12.03
C THR A 80 21.98 -9.30 10.89
N LEU A 81 20.81 -8.64 10.74
CA LEU A 81 20.65 -7.56 9.78
C LEU A 81 21.60 -6.40 10.10
N PHE A 82 21.65 -5.97 11.37
CA PHE A 82 22.50 -4.87 11.80
C PHE A 82 23.98 -5.17 11.57
N GLU A 83 24.45 -6.37 11.88
CA GLU A 83 25.81 -6.80 11.58
C GLU A 83 26.13 -6.74 10.08
N ARG A 84 25.19 -7.17 9.21
CA ARG A 84 25.38 -7.14 7.74
C ARG A 84 25.49 -5.74 7.14
N ILE A 85 24.95 -4.75 7.82
CA ILE A 85 25.02 -3.35 7.37
C ILE A 85 26.04 -2.51 8.15
N ASP A 86 26.95 -3.20 8.88
CA ASP A 86 28.02 -2.60 9.71
C ASP A 86 27.46 -1.65 10.79
N LEU A 87 26.37 -2.04 11.42
CA LEU A 87 25.79 -1.36 12.59
C LEU A 87 25.80 -2.29 13.80
N SER A 88 25.98 -1.72 14.97
CA SER A 88 25.90 -2.47 16.25
C SER A 88 24.60 -2.09 16.94
N LEU A 89 23.76 -3.07 17.25
CA LEU A 89 22.64 -2.88 18.17
C LEU A 89 23.19 -2.76 19.59
N ASP A 90 22.80 -1.72 20.32
CA ASP A 90 23.10 -1.64 21.75
C ASP A 90 22.46 -2.81 22.49
N ILE A 91 23.19 -3.36 23.47
CA ILE A 91 22.77 -4.51 24.30
C ILE A 91 21.41 -4.24 25.02
N ASN A 92 21.04 -2.97 25.15
CA ASN A 92 19.73 -2.52 25.68
C ASN A 92 18.60 -2.51 24.66
N ALA A 93 18.81 -2.92 23.41
CA ALA A 93 17.76 -3.07 22.38
C ALA A 93 16.80 -4.27 22.62
N GLY A 94 16.67 -4.71 23.87
CA GLY A 94 16.03 -5.92 24.37
C GLY A 94 14.84 -6.49 23.61
N GLN A 95 13.91 -5.65 23.15
CA GLN A 95 12.76 -6.09 22.37
C GLN A 95 13.05 -6.26 20.86
N MET A 96 14.14 -5.71 20.35
CA MET A 96 14.49 -5.81 18.92
C MET A 96 15.29 -7.07 18.60
N ALA A 97 16.01 -7.62 19.58
CA ALA A 97 16.87 -8.78 19.36
C ALA A 97 16.08 -10.02 18.92
N ASP A 98 14.86 -10.16 19.42
CA ASP A 98 13.99 -11.30 19.14
C ASP A 98 13.04 -11.10 17.95
N LYS A 99 13.12 -9.93 17.28
CA LYS A 99 12.26 -9.66 16.12
C LYS A 99 12.91 -10.21 14.83
N PRO A 100 12.16 -10.99 14.03
CA PRO A 100 12.63 -11.38 12.71
C PRO A 100 12.53 -10.21 11.73
N VAL A 101 13.42 -10.23 10.73
CA VAL A 101 13.25 -9.43 9.52
C VAL A 101 12.20 -10.11 8.65
N MET A 102 11.25 -9.36 8.13
CA MET A 102 10.17 -9.90 7.33
C MET A 102 10.58 -9.99 5.85
N PHE A 103 10.04 -10.97 5.14
CA PHE A 103 10.04 -10.97 3.68
C PHE A 103 8.93 -10.05 3.19
N GLY A 104 9.29 -8.89 2.67
CA GLY A 104 8.33 -7.87 2.24
C GLY A 104 7.74 -8.08 0.85
N GLY A 105 8.37 -8.94 0.03
CA GLY A 105 7.92 -9.28 -1.31
C GLY A 105 9.06 -9.55 -2.30
N PRO A 106 8.72 -9.93 -3.54
CA PRO A 106 9.69 -10.41 -4.52
C PRO A 106 10.50 -9.30 -5.23
N VAL A 107 10.11 -8.03 -5.05
CA VAL A 107 10.75 -6.90 -5.73
C VAL A 107 11.81 -6.31 -4.82
N GLN A 108 13.01 -6.01 -5.34
CA GLN A 108 14.13 -5.41 -4.61
C GLN A 108 14.46 -6.16 -3.29
N VAL A 109 14.58 -7.48 -3.36
CA VAL A 109 14.72 -8.38 -2.20
C VAL A 109 15.90 -8.10 -1.27
N GLU A 110 16.91 -7.36 -1.72
CA GLU A 110 18.05 -6.94 -0.92
C GLU A 110 17.89 -5.55 -0.29
N ARG A 111 16.80 -4.84 -0.64
CA ARG A 111 16.52 -3.51 -0.09
C ARG A 111 15.66 -3.60 1.15
N GLY A 112 16.05 -2.85 2.18
CA GLY A 112 15.27 -2.70 3.39
C GLY A 112 14.11 -1.72 3.19
N PHE A 113 12.95 -2.11 3.70
CA PHE A 113 11.76 -1.27 3.84
C PHE A 113 11.34 -1.30 5.31
N VAL A 114 11.26 -0.14 5.92
CA VAL A 114 11.02 -0.01 7.36
C VAL A 114 9.70 0.71 7.59
N LEU A 115 8.71 0.01 8.12
CA LEU A 115 7.47 0.61 8.62
C LEU A 115 7.68 1.03 10.06
N HIS A 116 7.31 2.25 10.40
CA HIS A 116 7.45 2.75 11.76
C HIS A 116 6.46 3.86 12.09
N ALA A 117 6.19 4.07 13.38
CA ALA A 117 5.53 5.27 13.86
C ALA A 117 6.42 6.50 13.63
N PRO A 118 5.85 7.71 13.53
CA PRO A 118 6.65 8.94 13.41
C PRO A 118 7.63 9.09 14.59
N PHE A 119 8.95 9.10 14.34
CA PHE A 119 9.97 9.28 15.38
C PHE A 119 11.22 10.05 14.94
N GLY A 120 11.28 10.54 13.72
CA GLY A 120 12.41 11.31 13.18
C GLY A 120 12.18 11.67 11.72
N ASP A 121 13.14 12.42 11.17
CA ASP A 121 13.21 12.76 9.76
C ASP A 121 14.37 11.98 9.13
N PHE A 122 14.09 11.27 8.04
CA PHE A 122 15.03 10.40 7.33
C PHE A 122 15.11 10.77 5.85
N SER A 123 16.19 10.38 5.20
CA SER A 123 16.50 10.82 3.81
C SER A 123 15.48 10.31 2.77
N SER A 124 14.82 9.19 3.04
CA SER A 124 13.83 8.60 2.12
C SER A 124 12.63 8.11 2.90
N MET A 125 11.66 9.00 3.08
CA MET A 125 10.42 8.75 3.82
C MET A 125 9.21 8.91 2.92
N MET A 126 8.22 8.05 3.13
CA MET A 126 6.88 8.16 2.57
C MET A 126 5.86 8.07 3.72
N LYS A 127 5.08 9.12 3.91
CA LYS A 127 3.96 9.09 4.86
C LYS A 127 2.82 8.31 4.25
N VAL A 128 2.50 7.15 4.83
CA VAL A 128 1.39 6.30 4.40
C VAL A 128 0.09 6.71 5.09
N SER A 129 0.17 6.94 6.41
CA SER A 129 -0.94 7.46 7.23
C SER A 129 -0.40 8.42 8.29
N ASP A 130 -1.26 8.91 9.19
CA ASP A 130 -0.81 9.72 10.31
C ASP A 130 0.04 8.93 11.31
N ASP A 131 -0.16 7.63 11.38
CA ASP A 131 0.49 6.74 12.36
C ASP A 131 1.63 5.91 11.75
N ILE A 132 1.73 5.81 10.41
CA ILE A 132 2.67 4.91 9.74
C ILE A 132 3.44 5.63 8.63
N ILE A 133 4.76 5.51 8.73
CA ILE A 133 5.72 5.98 7.74
C ILE A 133 6.48 4.77 7.19
N LEU A 134 6.73 4.78 5.88
CA LEU A 134 7.65 3.87 5.23
C LEU A 134 8.97 4.60 4.97
N THR A 135 10.09 4.05 5.43
CA THR A 135 11.43 4.57 5.17
C THR A 135 12.28 3.52 4.48
N THR A 136 13.06 3.93 3.48
CA THR A 136 13.93 3.02 2.71
C THR A 136 15.41 3.41 2.77
N SER A 137 15.76 4.44 3.50
CA SER A 137 17.15 4.86 3.72
C SER A 137 17.74 4.24 4.98
N LYS A 138 19.05 4.01 4.97
CA LYS A 138 19.78 3.35 6.07
C LYS A 138 19.74 4.14 7.38
N ASP A 139 19.62 5.46 7.30
CA ASP A 139 19.66 6.39 8.45
C ASP A 139 18.59 6.09 9.52
N VAL A 140 17.45 5.50 9.14
CA VAL A 140 16.46 5.03 10.11
C VAL A 140 17.03 3.91 11.00
N LEU A 141 17.76 2.96 10.43
CA LEU A 141 18.41 1.87 11.18
C LEU A 141 19.60 2.37 11.98
N GLU A 142 20.35 3.36 11.48
CA GLU A 142 21.42 4.04 12.22
C GLU A 142 20.88 4.78 13.46
N THR A 143 19.70 5.38 13.32
CA THR A 143 19.01 6.02 14.45
C THR A 143 18.53 4.99 15.47
N VAL A 144 17.97 3.86 14.99
CA VAL A 144 17.58 2.74 15.87
C VAL A 144 18.78 2.18 16.61
N ALA A 145 19.93 2.03 15.95
CA ALA A 145 21.17 1.55 16.58
C ALA A 145 21.66 2.47 17.69
N SER A 146 21.56 3.79 17.49
CA SER A 146 22.17 4.80 18.39
C SER A 146 21.22 5.31 19.48
N ARG A 147 19.92 5.34 19.24
CA ARG A 147 18.90 5.93 20.14
C ARG A 147 17.86 4.96 20.64
N GLY A 148 17.88 3.72 20.12
CA GLY A 148 16.86 2.71 20.38
C GLY A 148 15.71 2.79 19.37
N ALA A 149 14.98 1.69 19.27
CA ALA A 149 13.83 1.56 18.39
C ALA A 149 12.60 2.29 18.96
N PRO A 150 11.77 2.90 18.11
CA PRO A 150 10.43 3.33 18.51
C PRO A 150 9.59 2.09 18.89
N PRO A 151 8.50 2.27 19.64
CA PRO A 151 7.61 1.16 20.03
C PRO A 151 7.12 0.35 18.83
N HIS A 152 6.78 1.04 17.75
CA HIS A 152 6.27 0.48 16.52
C HIS A 152 7.34 0.55 15.43
N LEU A 153 7.91 -0.60 15.11
CA LEU A 153 8.88 -0.75 14.03
C LEU A 153 8.83 -2.17 13.48
N LEU A 154 8.72 -2.28 12.15
CA LEU A 154 8.79 -3.51 11.39
C LEU A 154 9.78 -3.33 10.25
N VAL A 155 10.74 -4.24 10.10
CA VAL A 155 11.71 -4.21 9.00
C VAL A 155 11.41 -5.35 8.05
N THR A 156 11.35 -5.02 6.76
CA THR A 156 11.19 -6.01 5.69
C THR A 156 12.33 -5.93 4.70
N LEU A 157 12.64 -7.05 4.05
CA LEU A 157 13.49 -7.10 2.85
C LEU A 157 12.61 -7.33 1.64
N GLY A 158 12.77 -6.48 0.63
CA GLY A 158 11.92 -6.47 -0.55
C GLY A 158 10.55 -5.85 -0.33
N CYS A 159 9.81 -5.72 -1.40
CA CYS A 159 8.44 -5.23 -1.43
C CYS A 159 7.61 -5.99 -2.48
N ALA A 160 6.30 -5.82 -2.42
CA ALA A 160 5.36 -6.21 -3.47
C ALA A 160 5.05 -4.98 -4.33
N GLY A 161 5.03 -5.14 -5.64
CA GLY A 161 4.76 -4.07 -6.58
C GLY A 161 3.80 -4.53 -7.66
N TRP A 162 2.90 -3.64 -8.05
CA TRP A 162 1.93 -3.82 -9.13
C TRP A 162 2.08 -2.68 -10.12
N GLY A 163 2.06 -2.99 -11.42
CA GLY A 163 1.95 -1.99 -12.47
C GLY A 163 0.56 -1.37 -12.53
N ALA A 164 0.42 -0.31 -13.32
CA ALA A 164 -0.85 0.40 -13.53
C ALA A 164 -1.99 -0.57 -13.90
N GLY A 165 -3.08 -0.56 -13.13
CA GLY A 165 -4.28 -1.40 -13.33
C GLY A 165 -4.12 -2.88 -12.96
N GLN A 166 -2.91 -3.36 -12.64
CA GLN A 166 -2.68 -4.77 -12.32
C GLN A 166 -3.38 -5.19 -11.02
N LEU A 167 -3.28 -4.37 -9.98
CA LEU A 167 -3.90 -4.67 -8.69
C LEU A 167 -5.43 -4.73 -8.80
N GLU A 168 -6.03 -3.80 -9.53
CA GLU A 168 -7.46 -3.77 -9.77
C GLU A 168 -7.95 -5.02 -10.52
N GLU A 169 -7.18 -5.50 -11.51
CA GLU A 169 -7.47 -6.77 -12.18
C GLU A 169 -7.41 -7.95 -11.22
N GLU A 170 -6.40 -8.03 -10.38
CA GLU A 170 -6.24 -9.11 -9.40
C GLU A 170 -7.37 -9.11 -8.37
N ILE A 171 -7.81 -7.93 -7.90
CA ILE A 171 -8.97 -7.79 -7.02
C ILE A 171 -10.25 -8.23 -7.72
N THR A 172 -10.46 -7.82 -8.97
CA THR A 172 -11.63 -8.20 -9.77
C THR A 172 -11.70 -9.72 -9.99
N ARG A 173 -10.55 -10.39 -10.05
CA ARG A 173 -10.45 -11.86 -10.14
C ARG A 173 -10.52 -12.56 -8.78
N ASN A 174 -10.88 -11.85 -7.72
CA ASN A 174 -10.93 -12.34 -6.35
C ASN A 174 -9.58 -12.90 -5.84
N GLY A 175 -8.45 -12.31 -6.25
CA GLY A 175 -7.15 -12.67 -5.71
C GLY A 175 -6.94 -12.12 -4.30
N TRP A 176 -7.53 -10.97 -4.00
CA TRP A 176 -7.33 -10.23 -2.77
C TRP A 176 -8.64 -9.79 -2.12
N LEU A 177 -8.70 -9.89 -0.80
CA LEU A 177 -9.63 -9.13 0.03
C LEU A 177 -8.95 -7.83 0.48
N THR A 178 -9.71 -6.75 0.62
CA THR A 178 -9.20 -5.44 1.01
C THR A 178 -9.91 -4.94 2.26
N VAL A 179 -9.16 -4.39 3.22
CA VAL A 179 -9.71 -3.80 4.44
C VAL A 179 -8.81 -2.65 4.90
N PRO A 180 -9.35 -1.55 5.46
CA PRO A 180 -8.52 -0.53 6.10
C PRO A 180 -7.58 -1.16 7.13
N ALA A 181 -6.31 -0.73 7.11
CA ALA A 181 -5.30 -1.30 7.99
C ALA A 181 -5.48 -0.82 9.43
N ASP A 182 -5.23 -1.74 10.37
CA ASP A 182 -5.09 -1.44 11.79
C ASP A 182 -3.60 -1.55 12.17
N PRO A 183 -2.95 -0.46 12.66
CA PRO A 183 -1.55 -0.50 13.07
C PRO A 183 -1.23 -1.60 14.09
N ALA A 184 -2.17 -1.96 14.95
CA ALA A 184 -1.98 -3.03 15.93
C ALA A 184 -1.70 -4.38 15.27
N VAL A 185 -2.30 -4.66 14.11
CA VAL A 185 -2.03 -5.90 13.35
C VAL A 185 -0.59 -5.91 12.83
N ILE A 186 -0.03 -4.76 12.47
CA ILE A 186 1.34 -4.65 11.95
C ILE A 186 2.37 -4.81 13.06
N PHE A 187 2.16 -4.11 14.18
CA PHE A 187 3.21 -3.88 15.18
C PHE A 187 3.06 -4.69 16.46
N ASP A 188 1.81 -4.96 16.90
CA ASP A 188 1.54 -5.53 18.22
C ASP A 188 1.11 -7.00 18.17
N MET A 189 0.61 -7.46 17.01
CA MET A 189 0.21 -8.86 16.84
C MET A 189 1.41 -9.78 16.57
N PRO A 190 1.45 -10.99 17.18
CA PRO A 190 2.35 -12.07 16.78
C PRO A 190 2.22 -12.33 15.26
N VAL A 191 3.35 -12.63 14.61
CA VAL A 191 3.41 -12.79 13.15
C VAL A 191 2.41 -13.82 12.64
N GLU A 192 2.31 -14.94 13.33
CA GLU A 192 1.41 -16.07 13.02
C GLU A 192 -0.08 -15.72 13.16
N GLU A 193 -0.42 -14.70 13.95
CA GLU A 193 -1.81 -14.28 14.17
C GLU A 193 -2.27 -13.17 13.20
N ARG A 194 -1.35 -12.50 12.51
CA ARG A 194 -1.64 -11.35 11.66
C ARG A 194 -2.64 -11.64 10.55
N PHE A 195 -2.56 -12.82 9.92
CA PHE A 195 -3.50 -13.21 8.88
C PHE A 195 -4.93 -13.33 9.43
N ALA A 196 -5.07 -14.05 10.53
CA ALA A 196 -6.37 -14.19 11.18
C ALA A 196 -6.91 -12.85 11.72
N ALA A 197 -6.03 -12.00 12.26
CA ALA A 197 -6.40 -10.68 12.74
C ALA A 197 -6.89 -9.78 11.60
N ALA A 198 -6.20 -9.78 10.45
CA ALA A 198 -6.62 -9.01 9.28
C ALA A 198 -7.99 -9.47 8.75
N LEU A 199 -8.26 -10.79 8.70
CA LEU A 199 -9.58 -11.32 8.33
C LEU A 199 -10.68 -10.90 9.31
N LYS A 200 -10.39 -10.83 10.60
CA LYS A 200 -11.36 -10.39 11.61
C LYS A 200 -11.79 -8.93 11.40
N LEU A 201 -10.93 -8.07 10.83
CA LEU A 201 -11.32 -6.69 10.47
C LEU A 201 -12.43 -6.67 9.41
N LEU A 202 -12.53 -7.71 8.57
CA LEU A 202 -13.63 -7.91 7.61
C LEU A 202 -14.86 -8.60 8.23
N GLY A 203 -14.80 -8.97 9.51
CA GLY A 203 -15.82 -9.78 10.12
C GLY A 203 -15.84 -11.25 9.65
N ILE A 204 -14.76 -11.71 9.03
CA ILE A 204 -14.64 -13.07 8.50
C ILE A 204 -13.93 -13.94 9.54
N ASP A 205 -14.56 -15.05 9.92
CA ASP A 205 -13.89 -16.08 10.71
C ASP A 205 -12.93 -16.87 9.78
N PRO A 206 -11.63 -16.95 10.12
CA PRO A 206 -10.66 -17.72 9.36
C PRO A 206 -11.07 -19.17 9.11
N MET A 207 -11.79 -19.79 10.03
CA MET A 207 -12.30 -21.16 9.90
C MET A 207 -13.34 -21.32 8.79
N MET A 208 -14.08 -20.26 8.45
CA MET A 208 -15.05 -20.28 7.35
C MET A 208 -14.41 -20.26 5.97
N LEU A 209 -13.13 -19.83 5.88
CA LEU A 209 -12.40 -19.81 4.60
C LEU A 209 -11.71 -21.13 4.27
N THR A 210 -11.49 -21.98 5.27
CA THR A 210 -10.86 -23.31 5.10
C THR A 210 -11.88 -24.35 4.69
N GLY A 211 -12.74 -24.08 3.72
CA GLY A 211 -13.56 -25.03 2.93
C GLY A 211 -13.86 -26.45 3.45
N GLU A 212 -13.81 -26.72 4.74
CA GLU A 212 -14.44 -27.91 5.33
C GLU A 212 -15.94 -27.64 5.45
N ALA A 213 -16.61 -27.69 4.28
CA ALA A 213 -18.03 -27.94 4.26
C ALA A 213 -18.26 -29.30 4.94
N GLY A 214 -18.75 -29.25 6.17
CA GLY A 214 -19.12 -30.45 6.90
C GLY A 214 -20.00 -31.31 6.04
N HIS A 215 -19.57 -32.54 5.80
CA HIS A 215 -20.43 -33.60 5.32
C HIS A 215 -21.40 -33.92 6.46
N ALA A 216 -22.65 -33.48 6.30
CA ALA A 216 -23.78 -34.00 7.02
C ALA A 216 -24.33 -35.19 6.26
#